data_212185bbb982e41abc45523543068fd8
#
_entry.id   212185bbb982e41abc45523543068fd8
#
_cell.length_a   1.000
_cell.length_b   1.000
_cell.length_c   1.000
_cell.angle_alpha   90.00
_cell.angle_beta   90.00
_cell.angle_gamma   90.00
#
_symmetry.space_group_name_H-M   'P 1'
#
loop_
_entity.id
_entity.type
_entity.pdbx_description
1 polymer ?
#
loop_
_entity_poly.entity_id
_entity_poly.type
_entity_poly.pdbx_seq_one_letter_code
_entity_poly.pdbx_strand_id
1 'polypeptide(L)'
;MNNLIQLKNVSKNYISSKKIEVLKNINYTFKSGKIYSLTGPSGSGKSTLLNLISLIDKPSSGFIKLDNLKINDNDNDQRDMIRSRKIGIIYQDKNLLADFSALENVYLARLSFSNNKKKAIIDAKNLLKKVGLDKRLDHFPSELSGGESQRVAISRALINSPDIILADEPTGNLDVKNARDIFKLLFSLRNKNRIIIFATHNRYFADMSDCKLSLIDGKVTTVNARN
;
A
#
# COMPACT_ATOMS: atom_id res chain seq x y z
N MET A 1 -12.00 3.70 -17.55
CA MET A 1 -11.85 2.24 -17.28
C MET A 1 -11.93 2.04 -15.78
N ASN A 2 -12.70 1.06 -15.32
CA ASN A 2 -12.77 0.80 -13.88
C ASN A 2 -11.59 -0.12 -13.52
N ASN A 3 -10.60 0.41 -12.81
CA ASN A 3 -9.48 -0.39 -12.34
C ASN A 3 -9.99 -1.52 -11.44
N LEU A 4 -9.53 -2.74 -11.70
CA LEU A 4 -9.90 -3.94 -10.94
C LEU A 4 -8.65 -4.72 -10.54
N ILE A 5 -8.65 -5.24 -9.31
CA ILE A 5 -7.69 -6.26 -8.89
C ILE A 5 -8.49 -7.54 -8.68
N GLN A 6 -8.16 -8.60 -9.40
CA GLN A 6 -8.79 -9.89 -9.24
C GLN A 6 -7.79 -10.92 -8.76
N LEU A 7 -8.11 -11.54 -7.65
CA LEU A 7 -7.44 -12.72 -7.12
C LEU A 7 -8.23 -13.95 -7.53
N LYS A 8 -7.57 -14.91 -8.17
CA LYS A 8 -8.20 -16.15 -8.65
C LYS A 8 -7.44 -17.36 -8.11
N ASN A 9 -8.06 -18.08 -7.19
CA ASN A 9 -7.52 -19.26 -6.51
C ASN A 9 -6.12 -19.03 -5.92
N VAL A 10 -5.87 -17.82 -5.39
CA VAL A 10 -4.56 -17.41 -4.90
C VAL A 10 -4.27 -18.09 -3.58
N SER A 11 -3.19 -18.87 -3.55
CA SER A 11 -2.60 -19.41 -2.32
C SER A 11 -1.15 -19.00 -2.18
N LYS A 12 -0.68 -18.94 -0.93
CA LYS A 12 0.72 -18.66 -0.62
C LYS A 12 1.23 -19.58 0.47
N ASN A 13 2.32 -20.26 0.14
CA ASN A 13 3.04 -21.14 1.04
C ASN A 13 4.46 -20.62 1.23
N TYR A 14 4.97 -20.73 2.43
CA TYR A 14 6.40 -20.58 2.72
C TYR A 14 6.96 -21.93 3.13
N ILE A 15 8.20 -22.19 2.72
CA ILE A 15 8.92 -23.43 3.04
C ILE A 15 10.08 -23.02 3.94
N SER A 16 10.06 -23.49 5.19
CA SER A 16 11.21 -23.47 6.09
C SER A 16 11.51 -24.91 6.50
N SER A 17 11.44 -25.29 7.75
CA SER A 17 11.49 -26.69 8.21
C SER A 17 10.21 -27.46 7.88
N LYS A 18 9.09 -26.76 7.77
CA LYS A 18 7.77 -27.31 7.34
C LYS A 18 7.13 -26.35 6.35
N LYS A 19 6.24 -26.90 5.49
CA LYS A 19 5.41 -26.09 4.60
C LYS A 19 4.33 -25.41 5.43
N ILE A 20 4.30 -24.08 5.42
CA ILE A 20 3.28 -23.26 6.08
C ILE A 20 2.42 -22.62 5.01
N GLU A 21 1.15 -22.97 4.96
CA GLU A 21 0.17 -22.37 4.06
C GLU A 21 -0.45 -21.14 4.73
N VAL A 22 -0.01 -19.95 4.29
CA VAL A 22 -0.42 -18.67 4.88
C VAL A 22 -1.70 -18.14 4.24
N LEU A 23 -1.87 -18.33 2.93
CA LEU A 23 -3.08 -17.92 2.21
C LEU A 23 -3.64 -19.12 1.46
N LYS A 24 -4.97 -19.29 1.51
CA LYS A 24 -5.67 -20.50 1.05
C LYS A 24 -6.77 -20.16 0.06
N ASN A 25 -6.51 -20.44 -1.23
CA ASN A 25 -7.50 -20.37 -2.31
C ASN A 25 -8.34 -19.07 -2.32
N ILE A 26 -7.68 -17.91 -2.22
CA ILE A 26 -8.37 -16.63 -2.15
C ILE A 26 -8.96 -16.30 -3.52
N ASN A 27 -10.27 -16.02 -3.53
CA ASN A 27 -11.01 -15.51 -4.66
C ASN A 27 -11.67 -14.20 -4.26
N TYR A 28 -11.18 -13.08 -4.78
CA TYR A 28 -11.73 -11.77 -4.45
C TYR A 28 -11.49 -10.74 -5.58
N THR A 29 -12.39 -9.76 -5.69
CA THR A 29 -12.27 -8.67 -6.66
C THR A 29 -12.38 -7.33 -5.95
N PHE A 30 -11.30 -6.54 -5.99
CA PHE A 30 -11.31 -5.15 -5.55
C PHE A 30 -11.69 -4.24 -6.71
N LYS A 31 -12.59 -3.30 -6.46
CA LYS A 31 -13.11 -2.36 -7.47
C LYS A 31 -12.61 -0.94 -7.18
N SER A 32 -12.35 -0.16 -8.23
CA SER A 32 -11.97 1.25 -8.09
C SER A 32 -13.05 2.09 -7.41
N GLY A 33 -12.65 3.24 -6.90
CA GLY A 33 -13.52 4.16 -6.17
C GLY A 33 -13.83 3.74 -4.74
N LYS A 34 -13.28 2.61 -4.27
CA LYS A 34 -13.55 2.07 -2.95
C LYS A 34 -12.30 1.99 -2.08
N ILE A 35 -12.54 2.10 -0.78
CA ILE A 35 -11.57 1.90 0.29
C ILE A 35 -11.90 0.57 0.98
N TYR A 36 -10.90 -0.30 1.06
CA TYR A 36 -11.01 -1.62 1.69
C TYR A 36 -10.16 -1.67 2.94
N SER A 37 -10.71 -2.13 4.04
CA SER A 37 -9.94 -2.52 5.22
C SER A 37 -9.75 -4.02 5.27
N LEU A 38 -8.54 -4.46 5.63
CA LEU A 38 -8.19 -5.85 5.85
C LEU A 38 -7.89 -6.04 7.34
N THR A 39 -8.75 -6.76 8.02
CA THR A 39 -8.65 -7.05 9.46
C THR A 39 -8.32 -8.52 9.70
N GLY A 40 -7.87 -8.85 10.89
CA GLY A 40 -7.56 -10.22 11.31
C GLY A 40 -6.46 -10.25 12.37
N PRO A 41 -6.29 -11.37 13.07
CA PRO A 41 -5.26 -11.50 14.09
C PRO A 41 -3.84 -11.31 13.53
N SER A 42 -2.86 -11.09 14.41
CA SER A 42 -1.45 -11.09 14.01
C SER A 42 -1.10 -12.45 13.40
N GLY A 43 -0.27 -12.45 12.34
CA GLY A 43 0.10 -13.67 11.64
C GLY A 43 -0.96 -14.26 10.71
N SER A 44 -2.16 -13.67 10.56
CA SER A 44 -3.21 -14.19 9.68
C SER A 44 -2.90 -14.10 8.18
N GLY A 45 -1.82 -13.39 7.78
CA GLY A 45 -1.40 -13.26 6.38
C GLY A 45 -1.76 -11.92 5.72
N LYS A 46 -2.16 -10.89 6.48
CA LYS A 46 -2.52 -9.55 5.93
C LYS A 46 -1.39 -8.95 5.11
N SER A 47 -0.20 -8.85 5.67
CA SER A 47 1.00 -8.34 4.98
C SER A 47 1.37 -9.22 3.78
N THR A 48 1.22 -10.55 3.90
CA THR A 48 1.43 -11.47 2.79
C THR A 48 0.47 -11.19 1.64
N LEU A 49 -0.81 -10.97 1.94
CA LEU A 49 -1.81 -10.64 0.90
C LEU A 49 -1.48 -9.29 0.24
N LEU A 50 -1.10 -8.27 1.03
CA LEU A 50 -0.67 -6.97 0.47
C LEU A 50 0.60 -7.12 -0.38
N ASN A 51 1.57 -7.95 0.02
CA ASN A 51 2.79 -8.21 -0.75
C ASN A 51 2.50 -8.93 -2.09
N LEU A 52 1.51 -9.80 -2.14
CA LEU A 52 1.08 -10.41 -3.40
C LEU A 52 0.39 -9.38 -4.30
N ILE A 53 -0.52 -8.58 -3.77
CA ILE A 53 -1.24 -7.53 -4.53
C ILE A 53 -0.26 -6.45 -5.01
N SER A 54 0.77 -6.14 -4.22
CA SER A 54 1.82 -5.18 -4.59
C SER A 54 2.82 -5.72 -5.62
N LEU A 55 2.73 -6.99 -5.97
CA LEU A 55 3.65 -7.68 -6.87
C LEU A 55 5.10 -7.76 -6.34
N ILE A 56 5.32 -7.58 -5.04
CA ILE A 56 6.62 -7.81 -4.40
C ILE A 56 6.86 -9.31 -4.29
N ASP A 57 5.85 -10.05 -3.86
CA ASP A 57 5.89 -11.51 -3.76
C ASP A 57 5.05 -12.17 -4.86
N LYS A 58 5.19 -13.49 -5.02
CA LYS A 58 4.49 -14.31 -6.02
C LYS A 58 3.55 -15.28 -5.32
N PRO A 59 2.35 -15.54 -5.87
CA PRO A 59 1.51 -16.61 -5.34
C PRO A 59 2.17 -17.98 -5.56
N SER A 60 1.94 -18.91 -4.66
CA SER A 60 2.35 -20.31 -4.83
C SER A 60 1.43 -21.08 -5.78
N SER A 61 0.17 -20.65 -5.88
CA SER A 61 -0.81 -21.11 -6.87
C SER A 61 -1.86 -20.04 -7.12
N GLY A 62 -2.62 -20.20 -8.21
CA GLY A 62 -3.57 -19.21 -8.67
C GLY A 62 -2.90 -18.09 -9.45
N PHE A 63 -3.57 -16.94 -9.60
CA PHE A 63 -3.02 -15.77 -10.31
C PHE A 63 -3.73 -14.48 -9.91
N ILE A 64 -3.04 -13.38 -10.20
CA ILE A 64 -3.55 -12.01 -10.01
C ILE A 64 -3.80 -11.38 -11.39
N LYS A 65 -4.93 -10.68 -11.54
CA LYS A 65 -5.18 -9.80 -12.68
C LYS A 65 -5.27 -8.35 -12.19
N LEU A 66 -4.65 -7.46 -12.94
CA LEU A 66 -4.87 -6.02 -12.82
C LEU A 66 -5.57 -5.54 -14.09
N ASP A 67 -6.75 -5.01 -13.93
CA ASP A 67 -7.68 -4.76 -15.04
C ASP A 67 -7.93 -6.06 -15.85
N ASN A 68 -7.60 -6.07 -17.12
CA ASN A 68 -7.69 -7.26 -17.99
C ASN A 68 -6.36 -8.00 -18.14
N LEU A 69 -5.28 -7.47 -17.53
CA LEU A 69 -3.95 -8.06 -17.65
C LEU A 69 -3.74 -9.12 -16.56
N LYS A 70 -3.55 -10.36 -16.96
CA LYS A 70 -3.06 -11.41 -16.07
C LYS A 70 -1.56 -11.17 -15.83
N ILE A 71 -1.17 -11.04 -14.57
CA ILE A 71 0.22 -10.83 -14.22
C ILE A 71 1.00 -12.12 -14.45
N ASN A 72 2.10 -12.00 -15.18
CA ASN A 72 3.03 -13.11 -15.38
C ASN A 72 4.02 -13.14 -14.22
N ASP A 73 3.93 -14.17 -13.38
CA ASP A 73 4.77 -14.29 -12.19
C ASP A 73 6.26 -14.55 -12.51
N ASN A 74 6.57 -14.98 -13.73
CA ASN A 74 7.93 -15.22 -14.20
C ASN A 74 8.57 -14.01 -14.91
N ASP A 75 7.79 -12.97 -15.19
CA ASP A 75 8.25 -11.73 -15.81
C ASP A 75 8.47 -10.65 -14.75
N ASN A 76 9.69 -10.56 -14.23
CA ASN A 76 10.04 -9.58 -13.22
C ASN A 76 9.98 -8.14 -13.77
N ASP A 77 10.38 -7.91 -15.02
CA ASP A 77 10.36 -6.56 -15.63
C ASP A 77 8.95 -6.04 -15.77
N GLN A 78 8.00 -6.88 -16.19
CA GLN A 78 6.58 -6.54 -16.23
C GLN A 78 6.05 -6.17 -14.85
N ARG A 79 6.40 -6.97 -13.83
CA ARG A 79 5.96 -6.74 -12.44
C ARG A 79 6.52 -5.43 -11.89
N ASP A 80 7.80 -5.16 -12.12
CA ASP A 80 8.49 -3.95 -11.66
C ASP A 80 7.94 -2.71 -12.37
N MET A 81 7.68 -2.80 -13.66
CA MET A 81 7.05 -1.73 -14.43
C MET A 81 5.63 -1.42 -13.92
N ILE A 82 4.81 -2.44 -13.65
CA ILE A 82 3.45 -2.25 -13.13
C ILE A 82 3.52 -1.66 -11.72
N ARG A 83 4.39 -2.22 -10.84
CA ARG A 83 4.56 -1.74 -9.48
C ARG A 83 4.96 -0.28 -9.45
N SER A 84 5.97 0.12 -10.20
CA SER A 84 6.48 1.50 -10.22
C SER A 84 5.44 2.52 -10.72
N ARG A 85 4.54 2.11 -11.63
CA ARG A 85 3.57 2.99 -12.26
C ARG A 85 2.21 3.02 -11.59
N LYS A 86 1.73 1.85 -11.13
CA LYS A 86 0.33 1.67 -10.71
C LYS A 86 0.15 1.50 -9.21
N ILE A 87 1.20 1.16 -8.45
CA ILE A 87 1.06 0.76 -7.06
C ILE A 87 1.89 1.65 -6.15
N GLY A 88 1.24 2.27 -5.17
CA GLY A 88 1.90 2.96 -4.06
C GLY A 88 1.80 2.11 -2.80
N ILE A 89 2.92 1.91 -2.10
CA ILE A 89 2.97 1.08 -0.89
C ILE A 89 3.39 1.92 0.28
N ILE A 90 2.64 1.82 1.38
CA ILE A 90 2.88 2.48 2.65
C ILE A 90 3.08 1.40 3.70
N TYR A 91 4.26 1.32 4.28
CA TYR A 91 4.62 0.33 5.30
C TYR A 91 4.45 0.87 6.71
N GLN A 92 4.28 -0.03 7.67
CA GLN A 92 4.24 0.28 9.09
C GLN A 92 5.55 0.94 9.54
N ASP A 93 6.69 0.37 9.18
CA ASP A 93 8.03 0.87 9.55
C ASP A 93 8.55 1.97 8.62
N LYS A 94 7.66 2.54 7.77
CA LYS A 94 7.93 3.63 6.82
C LYS A 94 9.02 3.31 5.79
N ASN A 95 10.04 2.53 6.13
CA ASN A 95 11.16 2.11 5.27
C ASN A 95 11.78 3.30 4.50
N LEU A 96 11.99 4.43 5.20
CA LEU A 96 12.68 5.57 4.63
C LEU A 96 14.18 5.26 4.53
N LEU A 97 14.79 5.76 3.47
CA LEU A 97 16.24 5.70 3.28
C LEU A 97 16.90 6.67 4.26
N ALA A 98 17.64 6.15 5.24
CA ALA A 98 18.17 6.91 6.37
C ALA A 98 19.15 8.01 5.95
N ASP A 99 19.95 7.75 4.90
CA ASP A 99 20.99 8.64 4.37
C ASP A 99 20.45 9.66 3.37
N PHE A 100 19.13 9.73 3.18
CA PHE A 100 18.48 10.63 2.24
C PHE A 100 17.45 11.51 2.96
N SER A 101 17.41 12.78 2.58
CA SER A 101 16.44 13.74 3.11
C SER A 101 14.99 13.35 2.78
N ALA A 102 14.02 14.02 3.41
CA ALA A 102 12.60 13.83 3.11
C ALA A 102 12.30 14.06 1.61
N LEU A 103 12.87 15.10 1.02
CA LEU A 103 12.73 15.40 -0.40
C LEU A 103 13.32 14.28 -1.27
N GLU A 104 14.50 13.80 -0.93
CA GLU A 104 15.20 12.75 -1.66
C GLU A 104 14.44 11.42 -1.59
N ASN A 105 13.96 11.03 -0.43
CA ASN A 105 13.11 9.86 -0.27
C ASN A 105 11.89 9.85 -1.19
N VAL A 106 11.34 11.03 -1.51
CA VAL A 106 10.17 11.13 -2.39
C VAL A 106 10.58 11.19 -3.86
N TYR A 107 11.53 12.04 -4.26
CA TYR A 107 11.83 12.17 -5.68
C TYR A 107 12.56 10.95 -6.26
N LEU A 108 13.34 10.22 -5.46
CA LEU A 108 14.00 8.98 -5.90
C LEU A 108 12.99 7.94 -6.39
N ALA A 109 11.84 7.83 -5.73
CA ALA A 109 10.76 6.96 -6.18
C ALA A 109 10.19 7.37 -7.55
N ARG A 110 10.25 8.67 -7.91
CA ARG A 110 9.87 9.13 -9.25
C ARG A 110 10.89 8.74 -10.30
N LEU A 111 12.18 8.72 -9.95
CA LEU A 111 13.25 8.39 -10.87
C LEU A 111 13.26 6.91 -11.30
N SER A 112 12.63 6.01 -10.53
CA SER A 112 12.43 4.62 -10.97
C SER A 112 11.55 4.51 -12.23
N PHE A 113 10.90 5.61 -12.60
CA PHE A 113 9.94 5.67 -13.70
C PHE A 113 10.27 6.75 -14.74
N SER A 114 11.04 7.78 -14.39
CA SER A 114 11.30 8.95 -15.23
C SER A 114 12.74 9.45 -15.03
N ASN A 115 13.47 9.66 -16.13
CA ASN A 115 14.83 10.19 -16.10
C ASN A 115 14.90 11.71 -15.87
N ASN A 116 13.75 12.40 -15.71
CA ASN A 116 13.73 13.85 -15.51
C ASN A 116 13.85 14.22 -14.03
N LYS A 117 15.09 14.31 -13.53
CA LYS A 117 15.39 14.66 -12.13
C LYS A 117 14.83 16.03 -11.74
N LYS A 118 14.91 17.05 -12.60
CA LYS A 118 14.40 18.39 -12.29
C LYS A 118 12.90 18.36 -12.03
N LYS A 119 12.14 17.68 -12.89
CA LYS A 119 10.70 17.53 -12.72
C LYS A 119 10.37 16.69 -11.48
N ALA A 120 11.10 15.61 -11.23
CA ALA A 120 10.90 14.76 -10.05
C ALA A 120 11.04 15.55 -8.74
N ILE A 121 12.05 16.44 -8.65
CA ILE A 121 12.26 17.32 -7.48
C ILE A 121 11.09 18.30 -7.32
N ILE A 122 10.61 18.91 -8.39
CA ILE A 122 9.47 19.84 -8.34
C ILE A 122 8.21 19.13 -7.87
N ASP A 123 7.91 17.95 -8.45
CA ASP A 123 6.73 17.15 -8.10
C ASP A 123 6.80 16.72 -6.63
N ALA A 124 7.97 16.29 -6.14
CA ALA A 124 8.19 15.90 -4.76
C ALA A 124 8.02 17.07 -3.77
N LYS A 125 8.57 18.25 -4.07
CA LYS A 125 8.38 19.47 -3.27
C LYS A 125 6.89 19.84 -3.14
N ASN A 126 6.17 19.81 -4.26
CA ASN A 126 4.74 20.11 -4.29
C ASN A 126 3.94 19.11 -3.45
N LEU A 127 4.32 17.83 -3.50
CA LEU A 127 3.62 16.79 -2.76
C LEU A 127 3.90 16.88 -1.26
N LEU A 128 5.16 17.10 -0.86
CA LEU A 128 5.53 17.31 0.53
C LEU A 128 4.87 18.56 1.12
N LYS A 129 4.77 19.65 0.35
CA LYS A 129 4.01 20.85 0.77
C LYS A 129 2.53 20.53 1.01
N LYS A 130 1.88 19.73 0.15
CA LYS A 130 0.47 19.33 0.32
C LYS A 130 0.21 18.55 1.61
N VAL A 131 1.21 17.84 2.11
CA VAL A 131 1.11 17.09 3.38
C VAL A 131 1.65 17.87 4.58
N GLY A 132 1.97 19.17 4.40
CA GLY A 132 2.42 20.07 5.48
C GLY A 132 3.89 19.90 5.87
N LEU A 133 4.75 19.46 4.94
CA LEU A 133 6.18 19.23 5.17
C LEU A 133 7.08 20.20 4.37
N ASP A 134 6.56 21.37 4.00
CA ASP A 134 7.31 22.39 3.26
C ASP A 134 8.58 22.88 3.99
N LYS A 135 8.57 22.88 5.32
CA LYS A 135 9.72 23.25 6.17
C LYS A 135 10.61 22.08 6.55
N ARG A 136 10.35 20.88 6.04
CA ARG A 136 11.03 19.61 6.39
C ARG A 136 11.73 18.96 5.20
N LEU A 137 11.82 19.64 4.07
CA LEU A 137 12.34 19.06 2.82
C LEU A 137 13.73 18.46 2.96
N ASP A 138 14.62 19.16 3.65
CA ASP A 138 16.02 18.79 3.79
C ASP A 138 16.33 17.99 5.07
N HIS A 139 15.30 17.70 5.90
CA HIS A 139 15.47 16.90 7.10
C HIS A 139 15.65 15.41 6.77
N PHE A 140 16.54 14.76 7.51
CA PHE A 140 16.73 13.30 7.45
C PHE A 140 15.66 12.57 8.29
N PRO A 141 15.42 11.29 8.02
CA PRO A 141 14.43 10.51 8.78
C PRO A 141 14.59 10.54 10.29
N SER A 142 15.83 10.61 10.81
CA SER A 142 16.16 10.73 12.24
C SER A 142 15.72 12.04 12.87
N GLU A 143 15.52 13.10 12.07
CA GLU A 143 15.15 14.44 12.52
C GLU A 143 13.63 14.68 12.44
N LEU A 144 12.88 13.70 11.91
CA LEU A 144 11.44 13.78 11.71
C LEU A 144 10.69 13.08 12.84
N SER A 145 9.58 13.67 13.28
CA SER A 145 8.64 12.96 14.15
C SER A 145 8.03 11.74 13.44
N GLY A 146 7.44 10.82 14.21
CA GLY A 146 6.80 9.63 13.65
C GLY A 146 5.72 9.96 12.63
N GLY A 147 4.91 10.99 12.87
CA GLY A 147 3.87 11.46 11.95
C GLY A 147 4.45 12.16 10.71
N GLU A 148 5.53 12.94 10.85
CA GLU A 148 6.23 13.56 9.72
C GLU A 148 6.85 12.49 8.81
N SER A 149 7.57 11.52 9.38
CA SER A 149 8.15 10.38 8.64
C SER A 149 7.08 9.58 7.90
N GLN A 150 5.89 9.39 8.51
CA GLN A 150 4.78 8.71 7.85
C GLN A 150 4.22 9.53 6.68
N ARG A 151 4.13 10.86 6.80
CA ARG A 151 3.74 11.72 5.70
C ARG A 151 4.76 11.72 4.54
N VAL A 152 6.06 11.60 4.85
CA VAL A 152 7.09 11.36 3.81
C VAL A 152 6.87 10.03 3.10
N ALA A 153 6.64 8.94 3.84
CA ALA A 153 6.37 7.62 3.27
C ALA A 153 5.10 7.60 2.38
N ILE A 154 4.04 8.29 2.81
CA ILE A 154 2.83 8.48 1.99
C ILE A 154 3.15 9.29 0.73
N SER A 155 3.90 10.37 0.83
CA SER A 155 4.30 11.19 -0.32
C SER A 155 5.12 10.38 -1.31
N ARG A 156 6.06 9.55 -0.83
CA ARG A 156 6.82 8.61 -1.66
C ARG A 156 5.93 7.63 -2.40
N ALA A 157 4.93 7.07 -1.72
CA ALA A 157 3.96 6.16 -2.34
C ALA A 157 3.10 6.84 -3.42
N LEU A 158 2.86 8.15 -3.30
CA LEU A 158 1.96 8.92 -4.18
C LEU A 158 2.65 9.59 -5.36
N ILE A 159 3.99 9.70 -5.38
CA ILE A 159 4.71 10.55 -6.35
C ILE A 159 4.47 10.13 -7.80
N ASN A 160 4.19 8.85 -8.05
CA ASN A 160 3.87 8.32 -9.37
C ASN A 160 2.36 8.32 -9.68
N SER A 161 1.52 8.96 -8.83
CA SER A 161 0.07 9.02 -8.98
C SER A 161 -0.59 7.65 -9.16
N PRO A 162 -0.35 6.68 -8.26
CA PRO A 162 -0.78 5.30 -8.43
C PRO A 162 -2.30 5.16 -8.45
N ASP A 163 -2.76 4.15 -9.20
CA ASP A 163 -4.16 3.72 -9.22
C ASP A 163 -4.51 2.86 -7.99
N ILE A 164 -3.52 2.23 -7.38
CA ILE A 164 -3.65 1.32 -6.24
C ILE A 164 -2.78 1.83 -5.10
N ILE A 165 -3.37 2.02 -3.93
CA ILE A 165 -2.65 2.33 -2.70
C ILE A 165 -2.83 1.18 -1.74
N LEU A 166 -1.72 0.63 -1.28
CA LEU A 166 -1.65 -0.43 -0.28
C LEU A 166 -0.99 0.13 0.98
N ALA A 167 -1.61 -0.06 2.14
CA ALA A 167 -1.06 0.40 3.40
C ALA A 167 -1.09 -0.75 4.43
N ASP A 168 0.07 -1.13 4.93
CA ASP A 168 0.20 -2.14 5.97
C ASP A 168 0.41 -1.44 7.31
N GLU A 169 -0.59 -1.51 8.20
CA GLU A 169 -0.62 -0.87 9.54
C GLU A 169 -0.08 0.58 9.53
N PRO A 170 -0.62 1.48 8.67
CA PRO A 170 -0.02 2.79 8.39
C PRO A 170 0.08 3.72 9.60
N THR A 171 -0.49 3.32 10.74
CA THR A 171 -0.51 4.11 11.98
C THR A 171 -0.08 3.32 13.20
N GLY A 172 0.46 2.11 13.03
CA GLY A 172 0.77 1.20 14.13
C GLY A 172 1.72 1.77 15.18
N ASN A 173 2.60 2.69 14.78
CA ASN A 173 3.62 3.30 15.64
C ASN A 173 3.36 4.79 15.92
N LEU A 174 2.10 5.26 15.81
CA LEU A 174 1.73 6.65 15.99
C LEU A 174 0.79 6.84 17.18
N ASP A 175 0.88 7.99 17.82
CA ASP A 175 -0.12 8.42 18.79
C ASP A 175 -1.49 8.66 18.13
N VAL A 176 -2.54 8.74 18.94
CA VAL A 176 -3.93 8.82 18.50
C VAL A 176 -4.20 10.02 17.58
N LYS A 177 -3.59 11.19 17.85
CA LYS A 177 -3.77 12.39 17.05
C LYS A 177 -3.14 12.22 15.68
N ASN A 178 -1.86 11.84 15.63
CA ASN A 178 -1.16 11.58 14.37
C ASN A 178 -1.83 10.45 13.57
N ALA A 179 -2.29 9.38 14.23
CA ALA A 179 -3.00 8.30 13.57
C ALA A 179 -4.27 8.80 12.87
N ARG A 180 -5.08 9.64 13.52
CA ARG A 180 -6.27 10.24 12.91
C ARG A 180 -5.93 11.10 11.70
N ASP A 181 -4.86 11.90 11.77
CA ASP A 181 -4.46 12.78 10.67
C ASP A 181 -3.94 11.98 9.47
N ILE A 182 -3.20 10.90 9.70
CA ILE A 182 -2.76 9.98 8.64
C ILE A 182 -3.97 9.30 7.98
N PHE A 183 -4.95 8.83 8.74
CA PHE A 183 -6.15 8.23 8.15
C PHE A 183 -6.98 9.26 7.38
N LYS A 184 -7.16 10.49 7.89
CA LYS A 184 -7.81 11.58 7.13
C LYS A 184 -7.10 11.80 5.80
N LEU A 185 -5.75 11.84 5.80
CA LEU A 185 -4.95 11.96 4.58
C LEU A 185 -5.22 10.79 3.63
N LEU A 186 -5.16 9.53 4.11
CA LEU A 186 -5.42 8.35 3.27
C LEU A 186 -6.83 8.36 2.67
N PHE A 187 -7.84 8.71 3.46
CA PHE A 187 -9.24 8.78 2.98
C PHE A 187 -9.44 9.92 1.98
N SER A 188 -8.73 11.04 2.12
CA SER A 188 -8.78 12.16 1.16
C SER A 188 -8.19 11.80 -0.22
N LEU A 189 -7.39 10.73 -0.31
CA LEU A 189 -6.84 10.24 -1.56
C LEU A 189 -7.85 9.49 -2.43
N ARG A 190 -9.05 9.22 -1.90
CA ARG A 190 -10.13 8.55 -2.64
C ARG A 190 -10.49 9.32 -3.91
N ASN A 191 -10.58 8.60 -5.00
CA ASN A 191 -11.19 9.09 -6.25
C ASN A 191 -11.82 7.91 -7.01
N LYS A 192 -12.63 8.19 -8.02
CA LYS A 192 -13.38 7.17 -8.77
C LYS A 192 -12.54 6.07 -9.45
N ASN A 193 -11.26 6.35 -9.69
CA ASN A 193 -10.36 5.43 -10.39
C ASN A 193 -9.37 4.71 -9.46
N ARG A 194 -9.36 5.05 -8.17
CA ARG A 194 -8.35 4.53 -7.22
C ARG A 194 -8.91 3.43 -6.34
N ILE A 195 -8.11 2.42 -6.10
CA ILE A 195 -8.33 1.39 -5.09
C ILE A 195 -7.41 1.71 -3.91
N ILE A 196 -7.97 1.75 -2.70
CA ILE A 196 -7.18 1.87 -1.46
C ILE A 196 -7.45 0.63 -0.62
N ILE A 197 -6.39 -0.09 -0.25
CA ILE A 197 -6.49 -1.26 0.64
C ILE A 197 -5.55 -1.01 1.80
N PHE A 198 -6.06 -1.03 3.02
CA PHE A 198 -5.22 -0.93 4.21
C PHE A 198 -5.48 -2.10 5.17
N ALA A 199 -4.39 -2.67 5.67
CA ALA A 199 -4.44 -3.60 6.79
C ALA A 199 -4.41 -2.82 8.10
N THR A 200 -5.23 -3.19 9.06
CA THR A 200 -5.21 -2.61 10.40
C THR A 200 -5.86 -3.52 11.44
N HIS A 201 -5.36 -3.47 12.66
CA HIS A 201 -6.01 -4.05 13.83
C HIS A 201 -6.94 -3.04 14.56
N ASN A 202 -6.91 -1.78 14.16
CA ASN A 202 -7.76 -0.74 14.75
C ASN A 202 -9.17 -0.78 14.13
N ARG A 203 -10.14 -1.23 14.93
CA ARG A 203 -11.54 -1.38 14.51
C ARG A 203 -12.17 -0.06 14.06
N TYR A 204 -11.88 1.04 14.75
CA TYR A 204 -12.42 2.37 14.42
C TYR A 204 -12.10 2.77 12.96
N PHE A 205 -10.84 2.63 12.55
CA PHE A 205 -10.43 2.94 11.18
C PHE A 205 -10.95 1.92 10.17
N ALA A 206 -11.00 0.63 10.56
CA ALA A 206 -11.56 -0.41 9.70
C ALA A 206 -13.03 -0.16 9.38
N ASP A 207 -13.82 0.31 10.36
CA ASP A 207 -15.25 0.58 10.22
C ASP A 207 -15.56 1.80 9.33
N MET A 208 -14.57 2.66 9.08
CA MET A 208 -14.69 3.81 8.16
C MET A 208 -14.52 3.42 6.68
N SER A 209 -14.09 2.19 6.36
CA SER A 209 -13.90 1.73 4.98
C SER A 209 -15.23 1.41 4.30
N ASP A 210 -15.27 1.46 2.95
CA ASP A 210 -16.44 1.06 2.16
C ASP A 210 -16.69 -0.45 2.22
N CYS A 211 -15.61 -1.23 2.35
CA CYS A 211 -15.66 -2.69 2.39
C CYS A 211 -14.68 -3.21 3.45
N LYS A 212 -15.21 -3.93 4.41
CA LYS A 212 -14.42 -4.56 5.46
C LYS A 212 -14.19 -6.03 5.14
N LEU A 213 -12.93 -6.44 5.08
CA LEU A 213 -12.50 -7.81 4.86
C LEU A 213 -11.88 -8.37 6.12
N SER A 214 -12.20 -9.60 6.45
CA SER A 214 -11.55 -10.35 7.52
C SER A 214 -10.69 -11.45 6.92
N LEU A 215 -9.42 -11.52 7.34
CA LEU A 215 -8.51 -12.59 6.99
C LEU A 215 -8.26 -13.45 8.24
N ILE A 216 -8.81 -14.67 8.21
CA ILE A 216 -8.69 -15.65 9.30
C ILE A 216 -8.29 -16.99 8.68
N ASP A 217 -7.31 -17.65 9.27
CA ASP A 217 -6.80 -18.96 8.82
C ASP A 217 -6.47 -19.02 7.32
N GLY A 218 -5.95 -17.90 6.79
CA GLY A 218 -5.55 -17.78 5.38
C GLY A 218 -6.72 -17.60 4.41
N LYS A 219 -7.94 -17.38 4.87
CA LYS A 219 -9.14 -17.16 4.04
C LYS A 219 -9.67 -15.74 4.21
N VAL A 220 -10.07 -15.13 3.10
CA VAL A 220 -10.69 -13.79 3.07
C VAL A 220 -12.21 -13.94 3.07
N THR A 221 -12.86 -13.27 4.00
CA THR A 221 -14.31 -13.14 4.05
C THR A 221 -14.71 -11.67 4.07
N THR A 222 -15.81 -11.32 3.40
CA THR A 222 -16.38 -9.98 3.50
C THR A 222 -17.22 -9.90 4.77
N VAL A 223 -16.85 -8.97 5.65
CA VAL A 223 -17.69 -8.63 6.80
C VAL A 223 -18.65 -7.55 6.31
N ASN A 224 -19.94 -7.86 6.23
CA ASN A 224 -20.94 -6.88 5.82
C ASN A 224 -20.81 -5.62 6.68
N ALA A 225 -20.51 -4.50 6.05
CA ALA A 225 -20.80 -3.21 6.67
C ALA A 225 -22.31 -3.24 7.00
N ARG A 226 -22.66 -2.96 8.24
CA ARG A 226 -24.07 -2.78 8.62
C ARG A 226 -24.66 -1.74 7.66
N ASN A 227 -25.71 -2.16 6.94
CA ASN A 227 -26.61 -1.24 6.23
C ASN A 227 -27.04 -0.12 7.16
#